data_84b4c91496cb04bb71dc8d0ebaffff1b
#
_entry.id   84b4c91496cb04bb71dc8d0ebaffff1b
#
_cell.length_a   1.000
_cell.length_b   1.000
_cell.length_c   1.000
_cell.angle_alpha   90.00
_cell.angle_beta   90.00
_cell.angle_gamma   90.00
#
_symmetry.space_group_name_H-M   'P 1'
#
loop_
_entity.id
_entity.type
_entity.pdbx_description
1 polymer ?
#
loop_
_entity_poly.entity_id
_entity_poly.type
_entity_poly.pdbx_seq_one_letter_code
_entity_poly.pdbx_strand_id
1 'polypeptide(L)'
;MSHKVSSCEVIVVGGGVIGAACARAAALRGLQVALCEPGPDRAAASPASAGMLAAQIEPADDAMRGLGVRGRDLYETLAPALLETTGLDIGFWRAGIASIAFDDGAADHLRDAVAQQRQAGLRCDWLEAEDLAERFPGAAPNARGALFAPEDGAVDPAALTRALLADGGRLGVSLLPERVLRIVTAEKQARVTGVALADRTVSAEHVVIAAGAWSPGIGGLPRPLPVEPVRGQMAAAPWPSGTPPAILYCDHGYVLSRGSEALMGSTMEHAGFDGRITDAGIAQIVDGATRLLPALATTPPTRTWAGLRPVTPDGRPIVGRDPETQGLWFATGHGRNGILLAALTGDIIGDLLAHGESEVDISPFAPAR
;
A
#
# COMPACT_ATOMS: atom_id res chain seq x y z
N MET A 1 7.40 35.02 -0.12
CA MET A 1 7.64 34.68 -1.54
C MET A 1 8.15 33.25 -1.55
N SER A 2 7.35 32.29 -2.00
CA SER A 2 7.80 30.90 -2.14
C SER A 2 8.82 30.86 -3.26
N HIS A 3 10.09 30.62 -2.93
CA HIS A 3 11.11 30.36 -3.96
C HIS A 3 10.69 29.11 -4.72
N LYS A 4 10.34 29.26 -6.01
CA LYS A 4 10.05 28.10 -6.86
C LYS A 4 11.33 27.26 -6.95
N VAL A 5 11.27 26.02 -6.50
CA VAL A 5 12.38 25.07 -6.64
C VAL A 5 12.70 24.93 -8.12
N SER A 6 13.94 25.20 -8.50
CA SER A 6 14.42 25.09 -9.89
C SER A 6 15.32 23.87 -10.09
N SER A 7 15.93 23.37 -9.00
CA SER A 7 16.80 22.19 -9.00
C SER A 7 16.82 21.53 -7.64
N CYS A 8 17.06 20.20 -7.61
CA CYS A 8 17.30 19.38 -6.44
C CYS A 8 18.10 18.13 -6.84
N GLU A 9 18.50 17.30 -5.89
CA GLU A 9 19.18 16.03 -6.22
C GLU A 9 18.17 14.98 -6.68
N VAL A 10 17.00 14.89 -5.99
CA VAL A 10 15.98 13.88 -6.24
C VAL A 10 14.61 14.52 -6.45
N ILE A 11 13.93 14.13 -7.52
CA ILE A 11 12.49 14.40 -7.69
C ILE A 11 11.73 13.10 -7.51
N VAL A 12 10.76 13.11 -6.60
CA VAL A 12 9.79 12.02 -6.45
C VAL A 12 8.48 12.44 -7.12
N VAL A 13 7.97 11.63 -8.02
CA VAL A 13 6.75 11.87 -8.78
C VAL A 13 5.59 11.06 -8.21
N GLY A 14 4.64 11.74 -7.55
CA GLY A 14 3.49 11.17 -6.86
C GLY A 14 3.64 11.23 -5.34
N GLY A 15 2.66 11.84 -4.67
CA GLY A 15 2.60 12.04 -3.21
C GLY A 15 1.69 11.04 -2.48
N GLY A 16 1.40 9.90 -3.08
CA GLY A 16 0.80 8.76 -2.38
C GLY A 16 1.73 8.19 -1.31
N VAL A 17 1.27 7.19 -0.56
CA VAL A 17 2.05 6.60 0.55
C VAL A 17 3.46 6.16 0.14
N ILE A 18 3.61 5.58 -1.06
CA ILE A 18 4.91 5.13 -1.57
C ILE A 18 5.84 6.32 -1.86
N GLY A 19 5.35 7.32 -2.59
CA GLY A 19 6.18 8.49 -2.90
C GLY A 19 6.52 9.31 -1.66
N ALA A 20 5.59 9.45 -0.71
CA ALA A 20 5.84 10.08 0.58
C ALA A 20 6.93 9.35 1.38
N ALA A 21 6.89 8.00 1.41
CA ALA A 21 7.90 7.18 2.06
C ALA A 21 9.27 7.31 1.37
N CYS A 22 9.33 7.25 0.04
CA CYS A 22 10.57 7.43 -0.73
C CYS A 22 11.18 8.82 -0.52
N ALA A 23 10.35 9.87 -0.57
CA ALA A 23 10.84 11.24 -0.38
C ALA A 23 11.41 11.46 1.04
N ARG A 24 10.67 10.96 2.06
CA ARG A 24 11.15 10.99 3.45
C ARG A 24 12.46 10.23 3.62
N ALA A 25 12.54 9.01 3.09
CA ALA A 25 13.72 8.15 3.24
C ALA A 25 14.96 8.74 2.55
N ALA A 26 14.81 9.34 1.37
CA ALA A 26 15.89 10.05 0.69
C ALA A 26 16.36 11.28 1.49
N ALA A 27 15.42 12.06 2.04
CA ALA A 27 15.73 13.22 2.88
C ALA A 27 16.42 12.83 4.20
N LEU A 28 16.03 11.71 4.84
CA LEU A 28 16.71 11.16 6.00
C LEU A 28 18.19 10.82 5.74
N ARG A 29 18.53 10.49 4.48
CA ARG A 29 19.89 10.21 4.02
C ARG A 29 20.62 11.47 3.54
N GLY A 30 20.06 12.65 3.78
CA GLY A 30 20.68 13.95 3.51
C GLY A 30 20.53 14.46 2.08
N LEU A 31 19.76 13.80 1.23
CA LEU A 31 19.53 14.23 -0.14
C LEU A 31 18.53 15.40 -0.21
N GLN A 32 18.72 16.33 -1.15
CA GLN A 32 17.79 17.40 -1.43
C GLN A 32 16.64 16.89 -2.30
N VAL A 33 15.44 16.82 -1.74
CA VAL A 33 14.27 16.17 -2.37
C VAL A 33 13.17 17.19 -2.70
N ALA A 34 12.62 17.09 -3.91
CA ALA A 34 11.33 17.66 -4.26
C ALA A 34 10.31 16.55 -4.54
N LEU A 35 9.09 16.70 -4.02
CA LEU A 35 7.97 15.79 -4.23
C LEU A 35 6.89 16.48 -5.05
N CYS A 36 6.62 15.96 -6.25
CA CYS A 36 5.58 16.49 -7.13
C CYS A 36 4.26 15.74 -6.93
N GLU A 37 3.22 16.44 -6.45
CA GLU A 37 1.88 15.88 -6.23
C GLU A 37 0.81 16.91 -6.63
N PRO A 38 0.02 16.69 -7.70
CA PRO A 38 -0.94 17.69 -8.18
C PRO A 38 -2.19 17.85 -7.32
N GLY A 39 -2.34 17.06 -6.27
CA GLY A 39 -3.50 17.12 -5.36
C GLY A 39 -4.46 15.93 -5.50
N PRO A 40 -5.47 15.87 -4.61
CA PRO A 40 -6.30 14.67 -4.38
C PRO A 40 -7.52 14.51 -5.30
N ASP A 41 -7.56 15.17 -6.44
CA ASP A 41 -8.71 15.21 -7.37
C ASP A 41 -8.99 13.88 -8.11
N ARG A 42 -8.42 12.75 -7.63
CA ARG A 42 -8.48 11.43 -8.27
C ARG A 42 -8.71 10.32 -7.26
N ALA A 43 -9.22 9.19 -7.75
CA ALA A 43 -9.40 7.96 -6.97
C ALA A 43 -8.05 7.30 -6.67
N ALA A 44 -7.20 7.97 -5.89
CA ALA A 44 -5.90 7.46 -5.49
C ALA A 44 -6.04 6.25 -4.55
N ALA A 45 -5.14 5.26 -4.70
CA ALA A 45 -5.19 4.02 -3.92
C ALA A 45 -4.91 4.24 -2.43
N SER A 46 -3.95 5.11 -2.08
CA SER A 46 -3.51 5.29 -0.69
C SER A 46 -4.64 5.71 0.26
N PRO A 47 -5.39 6.80 0.01
CA PRO A 47 -6.48 7.19 0.90
C PRO A 47 -7.68 6.25 0.84
N ALA A 48 -7.82 5.46 -0.24
CA ALA A 48 -8.92 4.51 -0.40
C ALA A 48 -8.67 3.15 0.28
N SER A 49 -7.45 2.87 0.67
CA SER A 49 -7.06 1.58 1.25
C SER A 49 -7.64 1.37 2.66
N ALA A 50 -7.90 0.11 3.02
CA ALA A 50 -8.22 -0.27 4.40
C ALA A 50 -7.02 -0.23 5.34
N GLY A 51 -5.80 -0.32 4.82
CA GLY A 51 -4.59 -0.23 5.62
C GLY A 51 -4.17 -1.51 6.33
N MET A 52 -4.62 -2.67 5.88
CA MET A 52 -4.14 -3.94 6.41
C MET A 52 -2.65 -4.13 6.15
N LEU A 53 -1.96 -4.65 7.16
CA LEU A 53 -0.58 -5.13 7.10
C LEU A 53 -0.63 -6.66 7.07
N ALA A 54 -1.19 -7.21 5.98
CA ALA A 54 -1.56 -8.61 5.82
C ALA A 54 -0.42 -9.42 5.15
N ALA A 55 0.75 -9.43 5.77
CA ALA A 55 1.95 -10.06 5.23
C ALA A 55 1.83 -11.58 5.08
N GLN A 56 0.98 -12.21 5.91
CA GLN A 56 0.81 -13.66 5.96
C GLN A 56 -0.51 -14.15 5.36
N ILE A 57 -1.44 -13.22 5.08
CA ILE A 57 -2.77 -13.55 4.56
C ILE A 57 -2.87 -13.37 3.04
N GLU A 58 -2.26 -12.32 2.48
CA GLU A 58 -2.45 -11.91 1.09
C GLU A 58 -1.24 -12.08 0.13
N PRO A 59 -0.10 -12.71 0.50
CA PRO A 59 1.04 -12.76 -0.41
C PRO A 59 0.76 -13.63 -1.64
N ALA A 60 1.17 -13.15 -2.81
CA ALA A 60 1.03 -13.89 -4.06
C ALA A 60 1.98 -15.10 -4.13
N ASP A 61 3.15 -15.00 -3.48
CA ASP A 61 4.20 -16.02 -3.45
C ASP A 61 5.17 -15.78 -2.28
N ASP A 62 6.18 -16.63 -2.14
CA ASP A 62 7.15 -16.57 -1.04
C ASP A 62 8.04 -15.31 -1.08
N ALA A 63 8.37 -14.79 -2.27
CA ALA A 63 9.14 -13.55 -2.40
C ALA A 63 8.32 -12.36 -1.89
N MET A 64 7.03 -12.29 -2.26
CA MET A 64 6.10 -11.28 -1.76
C MET A 64 5.85 -11.44 -0.26
N ARG A 65 5.75 -12.68 0.26
CA ARG A 65 5.61 -12.93 1.70
C ARG A 65 6.83 -12.43 2.46
N GLY A 66 8.03 -12.76 2.01
CA GLY A 66 9.28 -12.30 2.63
C GLY A 66 9.39 -10.78 2.65
N LEU A 67 9.06 -10.12 1.53
CA LEU A 67 9.03 -8.67 1.43
C LEU A 67 7.95 -8.07 2.36
N GLY A 68 6.76 -8.67 2.39
CA GLY A 68 5.64 -8.24 3.22
C GLY A 68 5.93 -8.32 4.71
N VAL A 69 6.53 -9.42 5.19
CA VAL A 69 6.93 -9.58 6.60
C VAL A 69 7.92 -8.49 7.01
N ARG A 70 8.97 -8.25 6.20
CA ARG A 70 9.92 -7.16 6.46
C ARG A 70 9.23 -5.79 6.48
N GLY A 71 8.33 -5.54 5.51
CA GLY A 71 7.58 -4.29 5.43
C GLY A 71 6.67 -4.07 6.64
N ARG A 72 5.94 -5.11 7.07
CA ARG A 72 5.10 -5.09 8.26
C ARG A 72 5.90 -4.76 9.52
N ASP A 73 7.01 -5.44 9.72
CA ASP A 73 7.80 -5.33 10.96
C ASP A 73 8.42 -3.95 11.12
N LEU A 74 8.73 -3.24 10.04
CA LEU A 74 9.19 -1.85 10.09
C LEU A 74 8.19 -0.88 10.74
N TYR A 75 6.90 -1.21 10.76
CA TYR A 75 5.90 -0.34 11.39
C TYR A 75 6.05 -0.24 12.91
N GLU A 76 6.68 -1.22 13.57
CA GLU A 76 6.96 -1.17 15.01
C GLU A 76 7.88 -0.01 15.39
N THR A 77 8.79 0.35 14.52
CA THR A 77 9.71 1.49 14.72
C THR A 77 9.22 2.76 14.05
N LEU A 78 8.57 2.63 12.88
CA LEU A 78 8.07 3.78 12.13
C LEU A 78 6.94 4.51 12.84
N ALA A 79 5.98 3.77 13.43
CA ALA A 79 4.81 4.38 14.07
C ALA A 79 5.19 5.30 15.25
N PRO A 80 5.97 4.86 16.24
CA PRO A 80 6.42 5.75 17.31
C PRO A 80 7.31 6.89 16.82
N ALA A 81 8.18 6.66 15.83
CA ALA A 81 9.03 7.71 15.28
C ALA A 81 8.22 8.82 14.59
N LEU A 82 7.19 8.47 13.81
CA LEU A 82 6.30 9.46 13.19
C LEU A 82 5.47 10.22 14.23
N LEU A 83 4.97 9.53 15.27
CA LEU A 83 4.25 10.18 16.35
C LEU A 83 5.15 11.20 17.08
N GLU A 84 6.40 10.82 17.40
CA GLU A 84 7.37 11.70 18.05
C GLU A 84 7.70 12.92 17.20
N THR A 85 7.97 12.72 15.91
CA THR A 85 8.45 13.80 15.04
C THR A 85 7.34 14.71 14.51
N THR A 86 6.12 14.20 14.36
CA THR A 86 5.01 14.93 13.72
C THR A 86 3.81 15.17 14.62
N GLY A 87 3.71 14.47 15.75
CA GLY A 87 2.52 14.46 16.62
C GLY A 87 1.33 13.69 15.98
N LEU A 88 1.51 13.01 14.87
CA LEU A 88 0.45 12.29 14.16
C LEU A 88 0.50 10.80 14.48
N ASP A 89 -0.54 10.29 15.13
CA ASP A 89 -0.76 8.86 15.31
C ASP A 89 -1.26 8.26 13.99
N ILE A 90 -0.59 7.24 13.50
CA ILE A 90 -0.97 6.51 12.29
C ILE A 90 -1.93 5.35 12.56
N GLY A 91 -2.41 5.19 13.79
CA GLY A 91 -3.34 4.13 14.17
C GLY A 91 -2.78 2.73 13.98
N PHE A 92 -1.47 2.54 14.21
CA PHE A 92 -0.85 1.22 14.11
C PHE A 92 -1.31 0.32 15.24
N TRP A 93 -1.83 -0.86 14.88
CA TRP A 93 -2.18 -1.90 15.83
C TRP A 93 -1.88 -3.29 15.26
N ARG A 94 -1.41 -4.18 16.11
CA ARG A 94 -0.93 -5.51 15.77
C ARG A 94 -1.72 -6.52 16.61
N ALA A 95 -2.96 -6.81 16.19
CA ALA A 95 -3.89 -7.69 16.89
C ALA A 95 -4.14 -9.00 16.15
N GLY A 96 -3.44 -9.20 15.04
CA GLY A 96 -3.59 -10.34 14.16
C GLY A 96 -4.73 -10.21 13.15
N ILE A 97 -4.67 -11.05 12.12
CA ILE A 97 -5.70 -11.20 11.09
C ILE A 97 -6.14 -12.65 11.06
N ALA A 98 -7.45 -12.90 11.05
CA ALA A 98 -8.03 -14.23 10.89
C ALA A 98 -8.56 -14.40 9.46
N SER A 99 -7.99 -15.34 8.70
CA SER A 99 -8.50 -15.77 7.39
C SER A 99 -9.41 -16.98 7.58
N ILE A 100 -10.70 -16.79 7.32
CA ILE A 100 -11.78 -17.71 7.71
C ILE A 100 -12.13 -18.65 6.56
N ALA A 101 -12.17 -19.95 6.85
CA ALA A 101 -12.66 -20.98 5.95
C ALA A 101 -14.15 -21.25 6.20
N PHE A 102 -14.95 -21.28 5.13
CA PHE A 102 -16.39 -21.57 5.19
C PHE A 102 -16.76 -22.95 4.64
N ASP A 103 -15.83 -23.66 4.02
CA ASP A 103 -15.99 -25.03 3.56
C ASP A 103 -14.72 -25.85 3.81
N ASP A 104 -14.82 -27.16 3.59
CA ASP A 104 -13.74 -28.09 3.92
C ASP A 104 -12.53 -27.89 3.01
N GLY A 105 -12.73 -27.53 1.72
CA GLY A 105 -11.64 -27.27 0.77
C GLY A 105 -10.83 -26.03 1.17
N ALA A 106 -11.51 -24.95 1.56
CA ALA A 106 -10.87 -23.75 2.10
C ALA A 106 -10.14 -24.04 3.41
N ALA A 107 -10.72 -24.87 4.29
CA ALA A 107 -10.09 -25.24 5.55
C ALA A 107 -8.79 -26.04 5.33
N ASP A 108 -8.80 -27.01 4.42
CA ASP A 108 -7.60 -27.79 4.09
C ASP A 108 -6.51 -26.89 3.48
N HIS A 109 -6.87 -26.01 2.55
CA HIS A 109 -5.93 -25.06 1.96
C HIS A 109 -5.29 -24.15 3.03
N LEU A 110 -6.08 -23.61 3.96
CA LEU A 110 -5.56 -22.74 5.02
C LEU A 110 -4.72 -23.52 6.05
N ARG A 111 -5.04 -24.78 6.36
CA ARG A 111 -4.20 -25.64 7.22
C ARG A 111 -2.84 -25.90 6.58
N ASP A 112 -2.81 -26.16 5.27
CA ASP A 112 -1.56 -26.34 4.52
C ASP A 112 -0.73 -25.04 4.56
N ALA A 113 -1.37 -23.88 4.38
CA ALA A 113 -0.72 -22.58 4.49
C ALA A 113 -0.14 -22.33 5.91
N VAL A 114 -0.85 -22.72 6.98
CA VAL A 114 -0.32 -22.67 8.36
C VAL A 114 0.92 -23.54 8.50
N ALA A 115 0.89 -24.78 7.99
CA ALA A 115 2.03 -25.68 8.06
C ALA A 115 3.26 -25.12 7.33
N GLN A 116 3.07 -24.60 6.11
CA GLN A 116 4.14 -23.97 5.31
C GLN A 116 4.72 -22.74 6.00
N GLN A 117 3.88 -21.85 6.53
CA GLN A 117 4.32 -20.65 7.22
C GLN A 117 5.10 -20.96 8.50
N ARG A 118 4.66 -21.96 9.27
CA ARG A 118 5.40 -22.44 10.45
C ARG A 118 6.75 -23.04 10.09
N GLN A 119 6.85 -23.78 8.99
CA GLN A 119 8.13 -24.29 8.47
C GLN A 119 9.08 -23.15 8.06
N ALA A 120 8.52 -22.04 7.57
CA ALA A 120 9.27 -20.82 7.27
C ALA A 120 9.62 -19.97 8.53
N GLY A 121 9.31 -20.45 9.73
CA GLY A 121 9.60 -19.77 11.00
C GLY A 121 8.62 -18.65 11.37
N LEU A 122 7.51 -18.53 10.67
CA LEU A 122 6.49 -17.51 10.96
C LEU A 122 5.51 -18.00 12.03
N ARG A 123 5.08 -17.07 12.88
CA ARG A 123 4.00 -17.33 13.83
C ARG A 123 2.67 -17.35 13.09
N CYS A 124 2.04 -18.50 13.08
CA CYS A 124 0.78 -18.70 12.38
C CYS A 124 0.04 -19.87 13.05
N ASP A 125 -1.25 -19.72 13.34
CA ASP A 125 -2.05 -20.72 14.01
C ASP A 125 -3.27 -21.10 13.18
N TRP A 126 -3.66 -22.38 13.27
CA TRP A 126 -4.99 -22.82 12.89
C TRP A 126 -5.88 -22.70 14.11
N LEU A 127 -6.99 -21.98 13.98
CA LEU A 127 -8.06 -21.93 14.97
C LEU A 127 -9.19 -22.84 14.52
N GLU A 128 -9.57 -23.81 15.35
CA GLU A 128 -10.80 -24.54 15.13
C GLU A 128 -12.02 -23.62 15.35
N ALA A 129 -13.21 -24.03 14.90
CA ALA A 129 -14.40 -23.19 14.95
C ALA A 129 -14.73 -22.70 16.37
N GLU A 130 -14.46 -23.50 17.39
CA GLU A 130 -14.68 -23.16 18.80
C GLU A 130 -13.69 -22.10 19.29
N ASP A 131 -12.39 -22.26 18.97
CA ASP A 131 -11.34 -21.28 19.30
C ASP A 131 -11.58 -19.94 18.59
N LEU A 132 -12.05 -20.01 17.32
CA LEU A 132 -12.42 -18.83 16.54
C LEU A 132 -13.57 -18.07 17.19
N ALA A 133 -14.62 -18.77 17.64
CA ALA A 133 -15.79 -18.18 18.29
C ALA A 133 -15.44 -17.55 19.65
N GLU A 134 -14.52 -18.16 20.40
CA GLU A 134 -14.02 -17.62 21.67
C GLU A 134 -13.19 -16.35 21.44
N ARG A 135 -12.28 -16.39 20.45
CA ARG A 135 -11.37 -15.27 20.16
C ARG A 135 -12.05 -14.09 19.48
N PHE A 136 -13.03 -14.37 18.59
CA PHE A 136 -13.77 -13.38 17.81
C PHE A 136 -15.29 -13.56 18.00
N PRO A 137 -15.84 -13.20 19.17
CA PRO A 137 -17.25 -13.38 19.46
C PRO A 137 -18.16 -12.75 18.42
N GLY A 138 -19.10 -13.52 17.90
CA GLY A 138 -20.05 -13.08 16.88
C GLY A 138 -19.53 -13.13 15.43
N ALA A 139 -18.28 -13.51 15.23
CA ALA A 139 -17.73 -13.72 13.89
C ALA A 139 -18.10 -15.08 13.34
N ALA A 140 -18.46 -15.12 12.06
CA ALA A 140 -18.53 -16.29 11.17
C ALA A 140 -19.05 -17.59 11.84
N PRO A 141 -20.30 -17.65 12.33
CA PRO A 141 -20.81 -18.80 13.09
C PRO A 141 -20.83 -20.12 12.30
N ASN A 142 -20.69 -20.06 10.99
CA ASN A 142 -20.64 -21.23 10.10
C ASN A 142 -19.22 -21.54 9.60
N ALA A 143 -18.19 -20.96 10.22
CA ALA A 143 -16.80 -21.21 9.86
C ALA A 143 -16.39 -22.65 10.16
N ARG A 144 -15.53 -23.22 9.32
CA ARG A 144 -14.81 -24.50 9.55
C ARG A 144 -13.56 -24.30 10.39
N GLY A 145 -13.11 -23.05 10.54
CA GLY A 145 -11.91 -22.62 11.24
C GLY A 145 -11.28 -21.45 10.56
N ALA A 146 -10.09 -21.07 11.02
CA ALA A 146 -9.34 -19.95 10.45
C ALA A 146 -7.83 -20.15 10.55
N LEU A 147 -7.10 -19.63 9.55
CA LEU A 147 -5.70 -19.31 9.71
C LEU A 147 -5.61 -17.99 10.48
N PHE A 148 -4.88 -17.97 11.57
CA PHE A 148 -4.63 -16.77 12.35
C PHE A 148 -3.16 -16.37 12.28
N ALA A 149 -2.90 -15.18 11.77
CA ALA A 149 -1.57 -14.57 11.71
C ALA A 149 -1.45 -13.50 12.79
N PRO A 150 -0.91 -13.79 13.98
CA PRO A 150 -0.93 -12.90 15.14
C PRO A 150 -0.06 -11.66 14.97
N GLU A 151 0.90 -11.71 14.07
CA GLU A 151 1.83 -10.61 13.79
C GLU A 151 1.29 -9.61 12.76
N ASP A 152 0.27 -9.99 11.98
CA ASP A 152 -0.39 -9.11 11.04
C ASP A 152 -1.26 -8.06 11.76
N GLY A 153 -1.60 -6.97 11.09
CA GLY A 153 -2.31 -5.87 11.72
C GLY A 153 -2.81 -4.83 10.73
N ALA A 154 -2.89 -3.59 11.19
CA ALA A 154 -3.35 -2.48 10.36
C ALA A 154 -2.79 -1.12 10.79
N VAL A 155 -2.88 -0.15 9.87
CA VAL A 155 -2.65 1.29 10.10
C VAL A 155 -3.78 2.09 9.46
N ASP A 156 -3.92 3.36 9.80
CA ASP A 156 -4.72 4.31 9.04
C ASP A 156 -3.90 4.85 7.85
N PRO A 157 -4.25 4.50 6.60
CA PRO A 157 -3.48 4.90 5.42
C PRO A 157 -3.43 6.40 5.19
N ALA A 158 -4.51 7.10 5.52
CA ALA A 158 -4.57 8.56 5.37
C ALA A 158 -3.70 9.25 6.42
N ALA A 159 -3.75 8.78 7.68
CA ALA A 159 -2.88 9.27 8.75
C ALA A 159 -1.41 8.97 8.45
N LEU A 160 -1.09 7.74 7.99
CA LEU A 160 0.26 7.35 7.59
C LEU A 160 0.80 8.26 6.48
N THR A 161 0.04 8.46 5.41
CA THR A 161 0.48 9.32 4.29
C THR A 161 0.72 10.75 4.76
N ARG A 162 -0.18 11.31 5.60
CA ARG A 162 0.00 12.65 6.18
C ARG A 162 1.24 12.74 7.07
N ALA A 163 1.47 11.73 7.92
CA ALA A 163 2.63 11.70 8.81
C ALA A 163 3.95 11.62 8.04
N LEU A 164 4.03 10.78 7.00
CA LEU A 164 5.19 10.68 6.12
C LEU A 164 5.49 12.00 5.40
N LEU A 165 4.44 12.67 4.86
CA LEU A 165 4.58 13.98 4.22
C LEU A 165 5.01 15.07 5.20
N ALA A 166 4.43 15.08 6.41
CA ALA A 166 4.78 16.04 7.45
C ALA A 166 6.22 15.87 7.92
N ASP A 167 6.67 14.62 8.15
CA ASP A 167 8.04 14.35 8.56
C ASP A 167 9.02 14.66 7.42
N GLY A 168 8.68 14.30 6.17
CA GLY A 168 9.45 14.70 4.99
C GLY A 168 9.62 16.21 4.90
N GLY A 169 8.56 16.98 5.14
CA GLY A 169 8.61 18.45 5.19
C GLY A 169 9.56 18.98 6.29
N ARG A 170 9.56 18.36 7.47
CA ARG A 170 10.53 18.69 8.55
C ARG A 170 11.97 18.40 8.15
N LEU A 171 12.19 17.37 7.34
CA LEU A 171 13.49 16.98 6.80
C LEU A 171 13.91 17.80 5.58
N GLY A 172 13.08 18.78 5.14
CA GLY A 172 13.41 19.69 4.04
C GLY A 172 12.87 19.25 2.68
N VAL A 173 12.01 18.22 2.59
CA VAL A 173 11.35 17.87 1.32
C VAL A 173 10.49 19.04 0.84
N SER A 174 10.74 19.50 -0.37
CA SER A 174 9.96 20.57 -1.02
C SER A 174 8.74 19.98 -1.73
N LEU A 175 7.53 20.26 -1.25
CA LEU A 175 6.30 19.84 -1.92
C LEU A 175 5.99 20.79 -3.08
N LEU A 176 5.86 20.21 -4.28
CA LEU A 176 5.45 20.89 -5.50
C LEU A 176 4.03 20.45 -5.88
N PRO A 177 3.01 21.30 -5.74
CA PRO A 177 1.61 20.97 -6.08
C PRO A 177 1.39 21.02 -7.59
N GLU A 178 2.23 20.34 -8.33
CA GLU A 178 2.29 20.39 -9.80
C GLU A 178 2.40 18.99 -10.38
N ARG A 179 1.80 18.78 -11.54
CA ARG A 179 1.87 17.53 -12.29
C ARG A 179 3.15 17.45 -13.10
N VAL A 180 3.88 16.36 -12.96
CA VAL A 180 4.93 16.00 -13.90
C VAL A 180 4.29 15.47 -15.20
N LEU A 181 4.63 16.10 -16.32
CA LEU A 181 4.13 15.71 -17.63
C LEU A 181 5.07 14.71 -18.30
N ARG A 182 6.38 14.88 -18.13
CA ARG A 182 7.37 13.98 -18.69
C ARG A 182 8.71 14.05 -17.96
N ILE A 183 9.50 13.00 -18.11
CA ILE A 183 10.90 12.96 -17.73
C ILE A 183 11.72 13.68 -18.80
N VAL A 184 12.73 14.42 -18.37
CA VAL A 184 13.70 15.07 -19.26
C VAL A 184 15.01 14.32 -19.18
N THR A 185 15.54 13.92 -20.34
CA THR A 185 16.82 13.22 -20.47
C THR A 185 17.78 14.01 -21.35
N ALA A 186 19.08 13.83 -21.15
CA ALA A 186 20.10 14.36 -22.04
C ALA A 186 20.07 13.64 -23.39
N GLU A 187 20.04 14.37 -24.50
CA GLU A 187 19.86 13.83 -25.87
C GLU A 187 20.90 12.78 -26.29
N LYS A 188 22.12 12.84 -25.75
CA LYS A 188 23.24 11.95 -26.14
C LYS A 188 23.63 10.94 -25.05
N GLN A 189 23.00 11.02 -23.90
CA GLN A 189 23.29 10.16 -22.77
C GLN A 189 21.94 9.68 -22.24
N ALA A 190 21.75 8.37 -22.10
CA ALA A 190 20.56 7.82 -21.49
C ALA A 190 20.54 8.15 -19.97
N ARG A 191 20.49 9.46 -19.64
CA ARG A 191 20.55 9.99 -18.27
C ARG A 191 19.45 11.01 -18.05
N VAL A 192 18.76 10.92 -16.93
CA VAL A 192 17.78 11.89 -16.48
C VAL A 192 18.48 13.22 -16.16
N THR A 193 17.84 14.34 -16.50
CA THR A 193 18.26 15.69 -16.14
C THR A 193 17.19 16.46 -15.39
N GLY A 194 16.01 15.88 -15.19
CA GLY A 194 14.90 16.46 -14.44
C GLY A 194 13.53 16.04 -14.96
N VAL A 195 12.53 16.85 -14.66
CA VAL A 195 11.13 16.67 -15.11
C VAL A 195 10.57 17.94 -15.71
N ALA A 196 9.69 17.81 -16.70
CA ALA A 196 8.91 18.91 -17.25
C ALA A 196 7.54 18.97 -16.56
N LEU A 197 7.22 20.14 -16.05
CA LEU A 197 5.90 20.56 -15.55
C LEU A 197 5.16 21.31 -16.67
N ALA A 198 4.03 21.93 -16.36
CA ALA A 198 3.22 22.60 -17.37
C ALA A 198 3.92 23.83 -17.98
N ASP A 199 4.62 24.60 -17.18
CA ASP A 199 5.21 25.90 -17.56
C ASP A 199 6.74 25.99 -17.39
N ARG A 200 7.37 24.95 -16.83
CA ARG A 200 8.81 24.94 -16.50
C ARG A 200 9.38 23.53 -16.41
N THR A 201 10.70 23.47 -16.37
CA THR A 201 11.46 22.27 -16.03
C THR A 201 12.07 22.43 -14.63
N VAL A 202 12.08 21.35 -13.85
CA VAL A 202 12.84 21.24 -12.60
C VAL A 202 13.98 20.26 -12.85
N SER A 203 15.21 20.70 -12.61
CA SER A 203 16.40 19.89 -12.82
C SER A 203 16.63 18.94 -11.65
N ALA A 204 17.05 17.70 -11.95
CA ALA A 204 17.43 16.73 -10.93
C ALA A 204 18.40 15.68 -11.49
N GLU A 205 19.20 15.11 -10.61
CA GLU A 205 20.08 13.98 -10.93
C GLU A 205 19.33 12.65 -10.92
N HIS A 206 18.30 12.55 -10.08
CA HIS A 206 17.47 11.37 -9.89
C HIS A 206 15.98 11.71 -9.98
N VAL A 207 15.21 10.84 -10.65
CA VAL A 207 13.75 10.90 -10.71
C VAL A 207 13.18 9.54 -10.29
N VAL A 208 12.34 9.53 -9.26
CA VAL A 208 11.64 8.36 -8.75
C VAL A 208 10.18 8.41 -9.19
N ILE A 209 9.75 7.42 -9.97
CA ILE A 209 8.36 7.30 -10.42
C ILE A 209 7.55 6.52 -9.38
N ALA A 210 6.71 7.24 -8.63
CA ALA A 210 5.83 6.72 -7.58
C ALA A 210 4.36 7.14 -7.77
N ALA A 211 3.95 7.38 -9.03
CA ALA A 211 2.64 7.94 -9.38
C ALA A 211 1.50 6.89 -9.43
N GLY A 212 1.69 5.72 -8.80
CA GLY A 212 0.68 4.67 -8.72
C GLY A 212 0.14 4.28 -10.10
N ALA A 213 -1.17 4.19 -10.24
CA ALA A 213 -1.83 3.80 -11.50
C ALA A 213 -1.55 4.78 -12.66
N TRP A 214 -1.14 6.01 -12.36
CA TRP A 214 -0.79 7.02 -13.38
C TRP A 214 0.67 6.96 -13.84
N SER A 215 1.49 6.08 -13.26
CA SER A 215 2.90 5.93 -13.65
C SER A 215 3.13 5.71 -15.13
N PRO A 216 2.34 4.88 -15.85
CA PRO A 216 2.51 4.68 -17.30
C PRO A 216 2.21 5.93 -18.15
N GLY A 217 1.42 6.86 -17.63
CA GLY A 217 1.04 8.10 -18.33
C GLY A 217 2.08 9.21 -18.28
N ILE A 218 3.21 9.01 -17.62
CA ILE A 218 4.31 9.98 -17.58
C ILE A 218 5.10 9.88 -18.88
N GLY A 219 5.21 10.99 -19.60
CA GLY A 219 5.96 11.04 -20.85
C GLY A 219 7.47 10.85 -20.65
N GLY A 220 8.16 10.41 -21.70
CA GLY A 220 9.63 10.27 -21.68
C GLY A 220 10.15 9.03 -20.95
N LEU A 221 9.29 8.09 -20.60
CA LEU A 221 9.72 6.76 -20.12
C LEU A 221 10.44 6.00 -21.25
N PRO A 222 11.54 5.27 -20.95
CA PRO A 222 12.30 4.55 -21.97
C PRO A 222 11.53 3.38 -22.57
N ARG A 223 10.55 2.83 -21.86
CA ARG A 223 9.67 1.75 -22.29
C ARG A 223 8.29 1.84 -21.64
N PRO A 224 7.27 1.14 -22.18
CA PRO A 224 5.98 1.02 -21.52
C PRO A 224 6.14 0.41 -20.12
N LEU A 225 5.46 1.00 -19.14
CA LEU A 225 5.45 0.50 -17.77
C LEU A 225 4.21 -0.38 -17.59
N PRO A 226 4.37 -1.68 -17.24
CA PRO A 226 3.25 -2.62 -17.15
C PRO A 226 2.48 -2.46 -15.84
N VAL A 227 1.85 -1.30 -15.66
CA VAL A 227 1.00 -0.99 -14.50
C VAL A 227 -0.36 -0.56 -15.00
N GLU A 228 -1.40 -1.19 -14.50
CA GLU A 228 -2.79 -0.85 -14.85
C GLU A 228 -3.61 -0.46 -13.62
N PRO A 229 -4.61 0.43 -13.79
CA PRO A 229 -5.55 0.75 -12.73
C PRO A 229 -6.56 -0.39 -12.54
N VAL A 230 -6.63 -0.94 -11.32
CA VAL A 230 -7.68 -1.88 -10.92
C VAL A 230 -8.53 -1.24 -9.84
N ARG A 231 -9.82 -1.04 -10.14
CA ARG A 231 -10.76 -0.42 -9.22
C ARG A 231 -11.04 -1.35 -8.06
N GLY A 232 -10.96 -0.80 -6.83
CA GLY A 232 -11.45 -1.43 -5.62
C GLY A 232 -12.46 -0.54 -4.94
N GLN A 233 -13.69 -1.02 -4.84
CA GLN A 233 -14.74 -0.35 -4.09
C GLN A 233 -14.67 -0.77 -2.63
N MET A 234 -15.10 0.13 -1.75
CA MET A 234 -15.07 0.00 -0.30
C MET A 234 -16.37 0.55 0.28
N ALA A 235 -16.72 0.03 1.46
CA ALA A 235 -17.82 0.54 2.25
C ALA A 235 -17.41 0.66 3.72
N ALA A 236 -18.09 1.54 4.47
CA ALA A 236 -17.98 1.62 5.92
C ALA A 236 -19.37 1.67 6.55
N ALA A 237 -19.50 1.02 7.70
CA ALA A 237 -20.68 1.05 8.54
C ALA A 237 -20.27 1.22 10.00
N PRO A 238 -21.16 1.55 10.95
CA PRO A 238 -20.85 1.49 12.35
C PRO A 238 -20.37 0.10 12.77
N TRP A 239 -19.31 0.04 13.60
CA TRP A 239 -18.87 -1.23 14.20
C TRP A 239 -19.94 -1.72 15.19
N PRO A 240 -20.33 -3.01 15.15
CA PRO A 240 -21.39 -3.51 16.00
C PRO A 240 -21.07 -3.38 17.49
N SER A 241 -22.00 -2.83 18.26
CA SER A 241 -21.82 -2.65 19.70
C SER A 241 -21.58 -3.99 20.42
N GLY A 242 -20.63 -3.99 21.36
CA GLY A 242 -20.25 -5.18 22.12
C GLY A 242 -19.37 -6.19 21.39
N THR A 243 -19.06 -5.95 20.12
CA THR A 243 -18.12 -6.77 19.35
C THR A 243 -16.69 -6.26 19.56
N PRO A 244 -15.73 -7.10 19.99
CA PRO A 244 -14.34 -6.69 20.09
C PRO A 244 -13.77 -6.26 18.73
N PRO A 245 -12.82 -5.33 18.69
CA PRO A 245 -12.13 -4.97 17.44
C PRO A 245 -11.46 -6.19 16.79
N ALA A 246 -11.59 -6.32 15.47
CA ALA A 246 -11.06 -7.46 14.72
C ALA A 246 -10.68 -7.10 13.29
N ILE A 247 -9.81 -7.91 12.68
CA ILE A 247 -9.59 -7.97 11.24
C ILE A 247 -9.91 -9.40 10.80
N LEU A 248 -11.01 -9.54 10.05
CA LEU A 248 -11.53 -10.80 9.55
C LEU A 248 -11.44 -10.78 8.02
N TYR A 249 -10.95 -11.86 7.45
CA TYR A 249 -10.69 -12.01 6.02
C TYR A 249 -11.31 -13.30 5.48
N CYS A 250 -11.74 -13.31 4.23
CA CYS A 250 -12.06 -14.52 3.46
C CYS A 250 -11.90 -14.22 1.94
N ASP A 251 -12.08 -15.22 1.10
CA ASP A 251 -11.98 -15.09 -0.35
C ASP A 251 -12.95 -14.05 -0.94
N HIS A 252 -14.04 -13.77 -0.25
CA HIS A 252 -15.09 -12.83 -0.69
C HIS A 252 -14.90 -11.40 -0.16
N GLY A 253 -13.87 -11.16 0.67
CA GLY A 253 -13.58 -9.84 1.21
C GLY A 253 -13.08 -9.84 2.65
N TYR A 254 -13.16 -8.69 3.29
CA TYR A 254 -12.71 -8.52 4.67
C TYR A 254 -13.55 -7.49 5.42
N VAL A 255 -13.48 -7.58 6.73
CA VAL A 255 -13.98 -6.57 7.68
C VAL A 255 -12.85 -6.18 8.61
N LEU A 256 -12.60 -4.88 8.75
CA LEU A 256 -11.60 -4.32 9.64
C LEU A 256 -12.23 -3.27 10.54
N SER A 257 -12.07 -3.40 11.86
CA SER A 257 -12.48 -2.37 12.80
C SER A 257 -11.49 -1.20 12.81
N ARG A 258 -12.01 0.02 12.67
CA ARG A 258 -11.23 1.26 12.83
C ARG A 258 -12.01 2.26 13.65
N GLY A 259 -11.61 2.45 14.92
CA GLY A 259 -12.40 3.24 15.86
C GLY A 259 -13.81 2.68 16.00
N SER A 260 -14.81 3.50 15.66
CA SER A 260 -16.23 3.10 15.67
C SER A 260 -16.75 2.60 14.32
N GLU A 261 -15.91 2.44 13.32
CA GLU A 261 -16.30 2.00 11.97
C GLU A 261 -15.87 0.56 11.67
N ALA A 262 -16.72 -0.16 10.94
CA ALA A 262 -16.38 -1.38 10.21
C ALA A 262 -16.03 -0.98 8.77
N LEU A 263 -14.77 -1.13 8.38
CA LEU A 263 -14.34 -0.97 6.99
C LEU A 263 -14.51 -2.31 6.28
N MET A 264 -15.25 -2.30 5.19
CA MET A 264 -15.59 -3.49 4.41
C MET A 264 -14.99 -3.37 3.01
N GLY A 265 -14.38 -4.41 2.52
CA GLY A 265 -13.74 -4.43 1.20
C GLY A 265 -13.46 -5.84 0.70
N SER A 266 -13.08 -5.96 -0.52
CA SER A 266 -13.07 -4.96 -1.59
C SER A 266 -13.27 -5.64 -2.94
N THR A 267 -13.83 -4.93 -3.89
CA THR A 267 -13.89 -5.43 -5.27
C THR A 267 -12.52 -5.41 -5.96
N MET A 268 -12.40 -6.17 -7.05
CA MET A 268 -11.27 -6.19 -7.96
C MET A 268 -11.79 -6.09 -9.39
N GLU A 269 -11.76 -4.89 -10.00
CA GLU A 269 -12.44 -4.62 -11.27
C GLU A 269 -11.50 -3.94 -12.27
N HIS A 270 -11.35 -4.54 -13.46
CA HIS A 270 -10.59 -3.98 -14.57
C HIS A 270 -11.45 -2.94 -15.31
N ALA A 271 -11.66 -1.78 -14.70
CA ALA A 271 -12.50 -0.69 -15.18
C ALA A 271 -11.69 0.51 -15.73
N GLY A 272 -10.39 0.34 -15.97
CA GLY A 272 -9.51 1.43 -16.35
C GLY A 272 -9.50 2.51 -15.26
N PHE A 273 -9.48 3.78 -15.68
CA PHE A 273 -9.51 4.92 -14.76
C PHE A 273 -10.92 5.31 -14.27
N ASP A 274 -11.92 4.43 -14.42
CA ASP A 274 -13.26 4.66 -13.88
C ASP A 274 -13.30 4.39 -12.37
N GLY A 275 -13.31 5.45 -11.57
CA GLY A 275 -13.42 5.40 -10.11
C GLY A 275 -14.84 5.45 -9.57
N ARG A 276 -15.89 5.27 -10.41
CA ARG A 276 -17.29 5.31 -9.97
C ARG A 276 -17.64 4.09 -9.12
N ILE A 277 -18.51 4.32 -8.14
CA ILE A 277 -19.10 3.30 -7.29
C ILE A 277 -20.29 2.67 -8.02
N THR A 278 -20.51 1.36 -7.82
CA THR A 278 -21.64 0.63 -8.40
C THR A 278 -22.43 -0.10 -7.31
N ASP A 279 -23.75 -0.16 -7.46
CA ASP A 279 -24.62 -0.86 -6.51
C ASP A 279 -24.24 -2.35 -6.39
N ALA A 280 -23.88 -2.99 -7.50
CA ALA A 280 -23.46 -4.39 -7.53
C ALA A 280 -22.16 -4.61 -6.74
N GLY A 281 -21.16 -3.70 -6.88
CA GLY A 281 -19.91 -3.79 -6.13
C GLY A 281 -20.13 -3.59 -4.63
N ILE A 282 -20.98 -2.65 -4.25
CA ILE A 282 -21.29 -2.43 -2.82
C ILE A 282 -22.08 -3.63 -2.25
N ALA A 283 -23.05 -4.18 -3.00
CA ALA A 283 -23.78 -5.36 -2.58
C ALA A 283 -22.84 -6.57 -2.34
N GLN A 284 -21.89 -6.81 -3.25
CA GLN A 284 -20.88 -7.85 -3.10
C GLN A 284 -20.04 -7.67 -1.82
N ILE A 285 -19.60 -6.43 -1.52
CA ILE A 285 -18.81 -6.12 -0.34
C ILE A 285 -19.63 -6.36 0.94
N VAL A 286 -20.87 -5.92 0.97
CA VAL A 286 -21.76 -6.07 2.12
C VAL A 286 -22.08 -7.56 2.36
N ASP A 287 -22.29 -8.34 1.31
CA ASP A 287 -22.50 -9.79 1.42
C ASP A 287 -21.28 -10.48 2.03
N GLY A 288 -20.08 -10.23 1.50
CA GLY A 288 -18.83 -10.77 2.05
C GLY A 288 -18.60 -10.37 3.53
N ALA A 289 -18.83 -9.10 3.85
CA ALA A 289 -18.70 -8.59 5.21
C ALA A 289 -19.72 -9.24 6.17
N THR A 290 -20.96 -9.43 5.72
CA THR A 290 -22.02 -10.07 6.52
C THR A 290 -21.73 -11.56 6.79
N ARG A 291 -21.08 -12.26 5.87
CA ARG A 291 -20.61 -13.62 6.11
C ARG A 291 -19.55 -13.68 7.22
N LEU A 292 -18.64 -12.70 7.24
CA LEU A 292 -17.59 -12.60 8.26
C LEU A 292 -18.13 -12.10 9.61
N LEU A 293 -19.05 -11.13 9.60
CA LEU A 293 -19.63 -10.53 10.79
C LEU A 293 -21.14 -10.32 10.61
N PRO A 294 -21.99 -11.32 10.92
CA PRO A 294 -23.43 -11.28 10.68
C PRO A 294 -24.17 -10.09 11.28
N ALA A 295 -23.65 -9.51 12.36
CA ALA A 295 -24.22 -8.30 12.95
C ALA A 295 -24.27 -7.09 11.99
N LEU A 296 -23.49 -7.12 10.92
CA LEU A 296 -23.52 -6.08 9.87
C LEU A 296 -24.72 -6.21 8.92
N ALA A 297 -25.45 -7.33 8.92
CA ALA A 297 -26.61 -7.54 8.03
C ALA A 297 -27.71 -6.50 8.22
N THR A 298 -27.84 -5.93 9.42
CA THR A 298 -28.86 -4.92 9.76
C THR A 298 -28.30 -3.50 9.80
N THR A 299 -27.02 -3.32 9.44
CA THR A 299 -26.32 -2.05 9.53
C THR A 299 -25.91 -1.58 8.12
N PRO A 300 -26.70 -0.70 7.48
CA PRO A 300 -26.39 -0.24 6.14
C PRO A 300 -25.07 0.57 6.12
N PRO A 301 -24.34 0.56 5.01
CA PRO A 301 -23.17 1.42 4.85
C PRO A 301 -23.53 2.89 4.99
N THR A 302 -22.73 3.60 5.78
CA THR A 302 -22.84 5.07 5.96
C THR A 302 -21.96 5.83 4.97
N ARG A 303 -20.96 5.14 4.39
CA ARG A 303 -20.01 5.72 3.43
C ARG A 303 -19.52 4.65 2.47
N THR A 304 -19.39 5.05 1.19
CA THR A 304 -18.82 4.21 0.13
C THR A 304 -17.80 5.03 -0.67
N TRP A 305 -16.75 4.38 -1.16
CA TRP A 305 -15.71 5.00 -1.98
C TRP A 305 -15.02 3.97 -2.84
N ALA A 306 -14.16 4.43 -3.76
CA ALA A 306 -13.33 3.57 -4.58
C ALA A 306 -11.92 4.14 -4.73
N GLY A 307 -10.96 3.26 -5.02
CA GLY A 307 -9.59 3.61 -5.35
C GLY A 307 -9.06 2.76 -6.51
N LEU A 308 -8.07 3.31 -7.22
CA LEU A 308 -7.43 2.66 -8.36
C LEU A 308 -6.09 2.09 -7.92
N ARG A 309 -6.03 0.77 -7.73
CA ARG A 309 -4.79 0.07 -7.40
C ARG A 309 -3.86 0.05 -8.61
N PRO A 310 -2.57 0.34 -8.43
CA PRO A 310 -1.55 0.16 -9.47
C PRO A 310 -1.16 -1.32 -9.53
N VAL A 311 -1.73 -2.10 -10.43
CA VAL A 311 -1.49 -3.54 -10.52
C VAL A 311 -0.55 -3.84 -11.68
N THR A 312 0.39 -4.75 -11.46
CA THR A 312 1.28 -5.33 -12.47
C THR A 312 0.78 -6.72 -12.89
N PRO A 313 1.09 -7.22 -14.09
CA PRO A 313 0.62 -8.53 -14.55
C PRO A 313 1.02 -9.71 -13.65
N ASP A 314 2.18 -9.63 -13.01
CA ASP A 314 2.70 -10.65 -12.10
C ASP A 314 2.36 -10.40 -10.62
N GLY A 315 1.62 -9.32 -10.31
CA GLY A 315 1.24 -8.94 -8.94
C GLY A 315 2.37 -8.41 -8.07
N ARG A 316 3.58 -8.27 -8.59
CA ARG A 316 4.76 -7.78 -7.88
C ARG A 316 5.01 -6.30 -8.14
N PRO A 317 5.44 -5.51 -7.14
CA PRO A 317 5.80 -4.11 -7.37
C PRO A 317 7.02 -3.99 -8.29
N ILE A 318 7.17 -2.83 -8.92
CA ILE A 318 8.34 -2.45 -9.68
C ILE A 318 9.15 -1.50 -8.80
N VAL A 319 10.30 -1.97 -8.32
CA VAL A 319 11.16 -1.23 -7.39
C VAL A 319 12.61 -1.31 -7.86
N GLY A 320 13.28 -0.16 -7.98
CA GLY A 320 14.69 -0.08 -8.29
C GLY A 320 15.03 0.83 -9.47
N ARG A 321 16.30 0.74 -9.88
CA ARG A 321 16.87 1.57 -10.95
C ARG A 321 16.46 1.05 -12.32
N ASP A 322 16.14 1.97 -13.21
CA ASP A 322 16.04 1.66 -14.65
C ASP A 322 17.40 1.18 -15.20
N PRO A 323 17.47 0.04 -15.89
CA PRO A 323 18.74 -0.49 -16.39
C PRO A 323 19.34 0.30 -17.54
N GLU A 324 18.52 1.05 -18.29
CA GLU A 324 18.93 1.74 -19.52
C GLU A 324 19.09 3.25 -19.31
N THR A 325 18.35 3.83 -18.34
CA THR A 325 18.34 5.28 -18.10
C THR A 325 18.93 5.61 -16.74
N GLN A 326 20.14 6.14 -16.73
CA GLN A 326 20.81 6.56 -15.49
C GLN A 326 19.99 7.65 -14.79
N GLY A 327 19.82 7.51 -13.47
CA GLY A 327 19.07 8.46 -12.66
C GLY A 327 17.56 8.27 -12.67
N LEU A 328 17.02 7.31 -13.43
CA LEU A 328 15.60 6.94 -13.40
C LEU A 328 15.37 5.75 -12.46
N TRP A 329 14.36 5.90 -11.59
CA TRP A 329 14.00 4.93 -10.56
C TRP A 329 12.50 4.69 -10.56
N PHE A 330 12.09 3.50 -10.18
CA PHE A 330 10.67 3.12 -10.04
C PHE A 330 10.36 2.67 -8.63
N ALA A 331 9.21 3.08 -8.13
CA ALA A 331 8.58 2.63 -6.89
C ALA A 331 7.06 2.63 -7.11
N THR A 332 6.56 1.67 -7.89
CA THR A 332 5.16 1.64 -8.34
C THR A 332 4.66 0.20 -8.53
N GLY A 333 3.40 0.02 -8.90
CA GLY A 333 2.86 -1.32 -9.17
C GLY A 333 2.60 -2.16 -7.92
N HIS A 334 2.48 -1.56 -6.74
CA HIS A 334 2.33 -2.27 -5.45
C HIS A 334 0.99 -2.98 -5.27
N GLY A 335 0.03 -2.79 -6.17
CA GLY A 335 -1.27 -3.47 -6.13
C GLY A 335 -2.00 -3.27 -4.80
N ARG A 336 -2.27 -4.38 -4.11
CA ARG A 336 -2.93 -4.42 -2.79
C ARG A 336 -1.97 -4.11 -1.63
N ASN A 337 -0.66 -4.27 -1.86
CA ASN A 337 0.37 -4.26 -0.82
C ASN A 337 1.03 -2.89 -0.61
N GLY A 338 0.50 -1.82 -1.21
CA GLY A 338 1.13 -0.49 -1.14
C GLY A 338 1.29 0.05 0.28
N ILE A 339 0.32 -0.14 1.15
CA ILE A 339 0.43 0.27 2.57
C ILE A 339 1.43 -0.63 3.28
N LEU A 340 1.30 -1.95 3.16
CA LEU A 340 2.19 -2.93 3.77
C LEU A 340 3.67 -2.66 3.45
N LEU A 341 3.97 -2.32 2.20
CA LEU A 341 5.32 -2.18 1.69
C LEU A 341 5.86 -0.73 1.73
N ALA A 342 5.06 0.25 2.16
CA ALA A 342 5.44 1.67 2.03
C ALA A 342 6.75 2.00 2.76
N ALA A 343 6.90 1.60 4.02
CA ALA A 343 8.10 1.84 4.80
C ALA A 343 9.33 1.20 4.13
N LEU A 344 9.23 -0.08 3.80
CA LEU A 344 10.32 -0.85 3.20
C LEU A 344 10.70 -0.33 1.80
N THR A 345 9.72 0.01 0.97
CA THR A 345 9.99 0.60 -0.35
C THR A 345 10.70 1.94 -0.22
N GLY A 346 10.30 2.75 0.76
CA GLY A 346 10.99 4.00 1.08
C GLY A 346 12.45 3.76 1.43
N ASP A 347 12.73 2.84 2.34
CA ASP A 347 14.10 2.52 2.77
C ASP A 347 14.94 1.97 1.62
N ILE A 348 14.43 1.01 0.84
CA ILE A 348 15.10 0.46 -0.34
C ILE A 348 15.49 1.58 -1.33
N ILE A 349 14.54 2.43 -1.71
CA ILE A 349 14.82 3.53 -2.66
C ILE A 349 15.77 4.54 -2.06
N GLY A 350 15.64 4.86 -0.77
CA GLY A 350 16.56 5.75 -0.08
C GLY A 350 18.00 5.23 -0.07
N ASP A 351 18.20 3.95 0.25
CA ASP A 351 19.52 3.30 0.25
C ASP A 351 20.14 3.27 -1.13
N LEU A 352 19.35 2.86 -2.14
CA LEU A 352 19.79 2.84 -3.53
C LEU A 352 20.21 4.21 -4.05
N LEU A 353 19.49 5.28 -3.67
CA LEU A 353 19.81 6.66 -4.06
C LEU A 353 21.08 7.16 -3.37
N ALA A 354 21.26 6.88 -2.08
CA ALA A 354 22.36 7.42 -1.29
C ALA A 354 23.63 6.57 -1.38
N HIS A 355 23.51 5.24 -1.47
CA HIS A 355 24.63 4.30 -1.34
C HIS A 355 24.82 3.43 -2.59
N GLY A 356 23.85 3.39 -3.51
CA GLY A 356 23.90 2.57 -4.72
C GLY A 356 23.48 1.11 -4.53
N GLU A 357 23.27 0.67 -3.30
CA GLU A 357 22.91 -0.70 -2.92
C GLU A 357 21.86 -0.73 -1.79
N SER A 358 21.18 -1.85 -1.61
CA SER A 358 20.23 -2.10 -0.54
C SER A 358 20.48 -3.50 0.04
N GLU A 359 20.28 -3.67 1.33
CA GLU A 359 20.36 -4.98 2.00
C GLU A 359 19.25 -5.95 1.59
N VAL A 360 18.19 -5.43 0.96
CA VAL A 360 17.06 -6.22 0.48
C VAL A 360 17.33 -6.67 -0.94
N ASP A 361 17.25 -7.98 -1.21
CA ASP A 361 17.25 -8.47 -2.58
C ASP A 361 15.98 -8.03 -3.32
N ILE A 362 16.16 -7.09 -4.23
CA ILE A 362 15.09 -6.55 -5.07
C ILE A 362 15.04 -7.17 -6.47
N SER A 363 15.90 -8.15 -6.77
CA SER A 363 15.95 -8.78 -8.10
C SER A 363 14.60 -9.30 -8.59
N PRO A 364 13.72 -9.89 -7.72
CA PRO A 364 12.37 -10.30 -8.13
C PRO A 364 11.41 -9.14 -8.43
N PHE A 365 11.80 -7.91 -8.09
CA PHE A 365 10.99 -6.69 -8.20
C PHE A 365 11.62 -5.66 -9.14
N ALA A 366 12.72 -6.01 -9.79
CA ALA A 366 13.46 -5.11 -10.67
C ALA A 366 12.62 -4.64 -11.87
N PRO A 367 12.88 -3.40 -12.40
CA PRO A 367 12.09 -2.85 -13.50
C PRO A 367 12.17 -3.61 -14.83
N ALA A 368 13.19 -4.44 -15.00
CA ALA A 368 13.43 -5.22 -16.25
C ALA A 368 13.36 -6.73 -16.03
N ARG A 369 12.57 -7.19 -15.04
CA ARG A 369 12.31 -8.61 -14.81
C ARG A 369 11.37 -9.21 -15.86
#